data_13156bb83950eac9e045c06dfc427333
#
_entry.id   13156bb83950eac9e045c06dfc427333
#
_cell.length_a   1.000
_cell.length_b   1.000
_cell.length_c   1.000
_cell.angle_alpha   90.00
_cell.angle_beta   90.00
_cell.angle_gamma   90.00
#
_symmetry.space_group_name_H-M   'P 1'
#
loop_
_entity.id
_entity.type
_entity.pdbx_description
1 polymer ?
#
loop_
_entity_poly.entity_id
_entity_poly.type
_entity_poly.pdbx_seq_one_letter_code
_entity_poly.pdbx_strand_id
1 'polypeptide(L)'
;SKWYVSTDAIKALAARVSLFLGKNTEAANYADAVLKNSKYELVNTPLNFSSVFLPESSSKEIIFGYVNNTRTSSYCNFASVVNDTDGSWSYAPSPECYANLFMDDVSIKRINDIRQWATFHQTEANRIIKFSNGTHQLAVNNDYLHTPVVVSRIAEMYLIKAEALGKDAGASTLHAFLSKRYDETLSEDEIKALSDRDWQDLILDERRREFYAEGMRWQDIKRTKRYDLLETLDGRTYLMYYPIPQDEIDIAGKEAYPQNEGY
;
A
#
# COMPACT_ATOMS: atom_id res chain seq x y z
N SER A 1 -14.06 -4.45 17.95
CA SER A 1 -13.10 -5.36 17.32
C SER A 1 -12.74 -4.86 15.92
N LYS A 2 -11.50 -4.95 15.51
CA LYS A 2 -11.00 -4.55 14.17
C LYS A 2 -11.50 -5.50 13.04
N TRP A 3 -12.07 -6.61 13.41
CA TRP A 3 -12.62 -7.62 12.51
C TRP A 3 -14.13 -7.45 12.22
N TYR A 4 -14.71 -6.34 12.67
CA TYR A 4 -16.08 -5.96 12.39
C TYR A 4 -16.10 -4.52 11.87
N VAL A 5 -17.07 -4.22 11.02
CA VAL A 5 -17.25 -2.86 10.51
C VAL A 5 -17.55 -1.91 11.68
N SER A 6 -16.71 -0.92 11.83
CA SER A 6 -16.84 0.12 12.86
C SER A 6 -17.04 1.49 12.20
N THR A 7 -17.43 2.48 12.99
CA THR A 7 -17.50 3.88 12.51
C THR A 7 -16.15 4.34 11.94
N ASP A 8 -15.02 3.92 12.53
CA ASP A 8 -13.69 4.28 12.04
C ASP A 8 -13.37 3.55 10.72
N ALA A 9 -13.81 2.30 10.55
CA ALA A 9 -13.69 1.59 9.27
C ALA A 9 -14.45 2.31 8.15
N ILE A 10 -15.66 2.79 8.45
CA ILE A 10 -16.47 3.58 7.50
C ILE A 10 -15.77 4.89 7.16
N LYS A 11 -15.24 5.62 8.16
CA LYS A 11 -14.49 6.86 7.93
C LYS A 11 -13.22 6.62 7.12
N ALA A 12 -12.48 5.54 7.39
CA ALA A 12 -11.28 5.19 6.63
C ALA A 12 -11.61 4.92 5.16
N LEU A 13 -12.69 4.18 4.90
CA LEU A 13 -13.17 3.97 3.54
C LEU A 13 -13.62 5.28 2.88
N ALA A 14 -14.35 6.13 3.61
CA ALA A 14 -14.77 7.44 3.11
C ALA A 14 -13.57 8.34 2.77
N ALA A 15 -12.52 8.34 3.60
CA ALA A 15 -11.28 9.07 3.33
C ALA A 15 -10.64 8.60 2.01
N ARG A 16 -10.50 7.29 1.81
CA ARG A 16 -9.96 6.68 0.58
C ARG A 16 -10.79 7.07 -0.65
N VAL A 17 -12.11 6.88 -0.58
CA VAL A 17 -13.02 7.20 -1.70
C VAL A 17 -12.98 8.70 -2.02
N SER A 18 -12.98 9.57 -1.01
CA SER A 18 -12.89 11.02 -1.21
C SER A 18 -11.58 11.42 -1.89
N LEU A 19 -10.45 10.82 -1.50
CA LEU A 19 -9.17 11.07 -2.17
C LEU A 19 -9.20 10.64 -3.64
N PHE A 20 -9.77 9.48 -3.94
CA PHE A 20 -9.91 8.97 -5.31
C PHE A 20 -10.82 9.87 -6.19
N LEU A 21 -11.81 10.52 -5.58
CA LEU A 21 -12.69 11.46 -6.26
C LEU A 21 -12.13 12.89 -6.33
N GLY A 22 -10.91 13.14 -5.83
CA GLY A 22 -10.30 14.47 -5.77
C GLY A 22 -10.97 15.42 -4.75
N LYS A 23 -11.78 14.88 -3.84
CA LYS A 23 -12.45 15.65 -2.77
C LYS A 23 -11.53 15.80 -1.55
N ASN A 24 -10.46 16.57 -1.74
CA ASN A 24 -9.35 16.64 -0.80
C ASN A 24 -9.76 17.10 0.60
N THR A 25 -10.65 18.09 0.72
CA THR A 25 -11.13 18.55 2.03
C THR A 25 -11.86 17.44 2.80
N GLU A 26 -12.73 16.70 2.12
CA GLU A 26 -13.45 15.58 2.72
C GLU A 26 -12.49 14.45 3.12
N ALA A 27 -11.54 14.12 2.23
CA ALA A 27 -10.54 13.10 2.47
C ALA A 27 -9.70 13.41 3.71
N ALA A 28 -9.20 14.65 3.84
CA ALA A 28 -8.44 15.10 5.00
C ALA A 28 -9.27 15.05 6.28
N ASN A 29 -10.53 15.48 6.25
CA ASN A 29 -11.41 15.49 7.43
C ASN A 29 -11.74 14.08 7.92
N TYR A 30 -12.05 13.14 7.01
CA TYR A 30 -12.30 11.75 7.39
C TYR A 30 -11.05 11.07 7.94
N ALA A 31 -9.91 11.28 7.31
CA ALA A 31 -8.63 10.74 7.79
C ALA A 31 -8.27 11.31 9.18
N ASP A 32 -8.38 12.62 9.38
CA ASP A 32 -8.13 13.28 10.65
C ASP A 32 -9.05 12.76 11.77
N ALA A 33 -10.31 12.52 11.47
CA ALA A 33 -11.27 11.97 12.44
C ALA A 33 -10.89 10.56 12.93
N VAL A 34 -10.20 9.76 12.09
CA VAL A 34 -9.67 8.45 12.49
C VAL A 34 -8.36 8.63 13.27
N LEU A 35 -7.47 9.51 12.80
CA LEU A 35 -6.18 9.79 13.44
C LEU A 35 -6.31 10.30 14.88
N LYS A 36 -7.39 11.00 15.21
CA LYS A 36 -7.67 11.47 16.57
C LYS A 36 -8.06 10.37 17.55
N ASN A 37 -8.34 9.16 17.07
CA ASN A 37 -8.69 8.04 17.95
C ASN A 37 -7.42 7.36 18.46
N SER A 38 -7.11 7.53 19.75
CA SER A 38 -5.91 7.00 20.42
C SER A 38 -5.82 5.47 20.46
N LYS A 39 -6.84 4.77 20.02
CA LYS A 39 -6.85 3.32 19.86
C LYS A 39 -5.91 2.87 18.73
N TYR A 40 -5.60 3.74 17.77
CA TYR A 40 -4.73 3.46 16.64
C TYR A 40 -3.38 4.13 16.80
N GLU A 41 -2.32 3.43 16.38
CA GLU A 41 -0.96 3.91 16.49
C GLU A 41 -0.10 3.32 15.38
N LEU A 42 0.81 4.13 14.82
CA LEU A 42 1.82 3.63 13.88
C LEU A 42 2.88 2.82 14.66
N VAL A 43 3.17 1.64 14.16
CA VAL A 43 4.32 0.87 14.63
C VAL A 43 5.62 1.48 14.08
N ASN A 44 6.73 1.25 14.80
CA ASN A 44 8.02 1.88 14.51
C ASN A 44 9.20 0.91 14.59
N THR A 45 8.95 -0.38 14.53
CA THR A 45 10.00 -1.40 14.43
C THR A 45 9.67 -2.42 13.35
N PRO A 46 10.68 -3.04 12.72
CA PRO A 46 10.45 -4.09 11.72
C PRO A 46 9.57 -5.22 12.25
N LEU A 47 9.82 -5.66 13.47
CA LEU A 47 9.07 -6.75 14.11
C LEU A 47 7.58 -6.40 14.28
N ASN A 48 7.29 -5.20 14.77
CA ASN A 48 5.91 -4.74 14.95
C ASN A 48 5.21 -4.51 13.60
N PHE A 49 5.93 -4.06 12.57
CA PHE A 49 5.38 -3.94 11.22
C PHE A 49 5.02 -5.31 10.66
N SER A 50 5.92 -6.29 10.77
CA SER A 50 5.65 -7.67 10.38
C SER A 50 4.41 -8.25 11.09
N SER A 51 4.23 -7.94 12.37
CA SER A 51 3.09 -8.45 13.15
C SER A 51 1.72 -7.95 12.68
N VAL A 52 1.66 -6.88 11.88
CA VAL A 52 0.40 -6.37 11.30
C VAL A 52 -0.30 -7.44 10.45
N PHE A 53 0.47 -8.24 9.73
CA PHE A 53 -0.01 -9.20 8.74
C PHE A 53 -0.10 -10.64 9.25
N LEU A 54 0.10 -10.85 10.55
CA LEU A 54 -0.07 -12.16 11.17
C LEU A 54 -1.55 -12.49 11.44
N PRO A 55 -1.91 -13.76 11.46
CA PRO A 55 -3.22 -14.20 11.97
C PRO A 55 -3.45 -13.63 13.37
N GLU A 56 -4.69 -13.23 13.65
CA GLU A 56 -5.10 -12.69 14.95
C GLU A 56 -4.26 -11.49 15.47
N SER A 57 -3.64 -10.74 14.54
CA SER A 57 -2.80 -9.59 14.87
C SER A 57 -3.47 -8.66 15.90
N SER A 58 -2.75 -8.34 16.96
CA SER A 58 -3.14 -7.34 17.96
C SER A 58 -2.71 -5.92 17.57
N SER A 59 -2.03 -5.74 16.45
CA SER A 59 -1.49 -4.46 16.01
C SER A 59 -2.52 -3.33 16.06
N LYS A 60 -2.10 -2.20 16.59
CA LYS A 60 -2.90 -0.96 16.61
C LYS A 60 -2.92 -0.25 15.25
N GLU A 61 -2.16 -0.71 14.27
CA GLU A 61 -2.25 -0.15 12.90
C GLU A 61 -3.54 -0.54 12.18
N ILE A 62 -4.13 -1.69 12.51
CA ILE A 62 -5.30 -2.21 11.79
C ILE A 62 -6.56 -1.47 12.23
N ILE A 63 -7.20 -0.78 11.28
CA ILE A 63 -8.52 -0.19 11.47
C ILE A 63 -9.60 -1.22 11.19
N PHE A 64 -9.48 -1.92 10.06
CA PHE A 64 -10.43 -2.94 9.64
C PHE A 64 -9.75 -4.03 8.80
N GLY A 65 -10.19 -5.25 9.00
CA GLY A 65 -9.76 -6.41 8.22
C GLY A 65 -10.71 -7.59 8.37
N TYR A 66 -10.42 -8.63 7.63
CA TYR A 66 -11.13 -9.92 7.72
C TYR A 66 -10.19 -10.99 8.25
N VAL A 67 -10.65 -11.73 9.23
CA VAL A 67 -9.95 -12.93 9.70
C VAL A 67 -10.27 -14.08 8.76
N ASN A 68 -9.26 -14.80 8.38
CA ASN A 68 -9.40 -16.04 7.66
C ASN A 68 -9.22 -17.20 8.66
N ASN A 69 -10.29 -17.89 9.03
CA ASN A 69 -10.31 -18.87 10.13
C ASN A 69 -10.15 -20.32 9.67
N THR A 70 -10.03 -20.58 8.37
CA THR A 70 -9.99 -21.96 7.89
C THR A 70 -8.77 -22.21 7.02
N ARG A 71 -8.02 -23.29 7.34
CA ARG A 71 -6.91 -23.80 6.51
C ARG A 71 -7.32 -24.08 5.05
N THR A 72 -8.60 -24.24 4.81
CA THR A 72 -9.17 -24.55 3.49
C THR A 72 -9.59 -23.32 2.72
N SER A 73 -9.64 -22.14 3.31
CA SER A 73 -9.87 -20.93 2.54
C SER A 73 -8.56 -20.54 1.87
N SER A 74 -8.53 -20.70 0.59
CA SER A 74 -7.39 -20.49 -0.29
C SER A 74 -6.99 -19.03 -0.48
N TYR A 75 -7.36 -18.13 0.44
CA TYR A 75 -6.85 -16.78 0.40
C TYR A 75 -5.41 -16.78 0.88
N CYS A 76 -4.51 -16.87 -0.06
CA CYS A 76 -3.12 -16.50 0.13
C CYS A 76 -2.85 -15.24 -0.70
N ASN A 77 -2.04 -14.35 -0.17
CA ASN A 77 -1.54 -13.26 -1.00
C ASN A 77 -0.51 -13.86 -1.97
N PHE A 78 -0.82 -13.84 -3.25
CA PHE A 78 0.02 -14.43 -4.29
C PHE A 78 1.46 -13.91 -4.30
N ALA A 79 1.68 -12.67 -3.83
CA ALA A 79 3.01 -12.10 -3.75
C ALA A 79 3.96 -12.87 -2.83
N SER A 80 3.43 -13.59 -1.85
CA SER A 80 4.22 -14.34 -0.88
C SER A 80 4.09 -15.87 -1.04
N VAL A 81 3.41 -16.35 -2.08
CA VAL A 81 3.24 -17.80 -2.29
C VAL A 81 4.57 -18.46 -2.60
N VAL A 82 4.89 -19.49 -1.83
CA VAL A 82 5.99 -20.40 -2.08
C VAL A 82 5.41 -21.70 -2.62
N ASN A 83 6.01 -22.23 -3.65
CA ASN A 83 5.66 -23.53 -4.19
C ASN A 83 6.12 -24.61 -3.22
N ASP A 84 5.19 -25.43 -2.72
CA ASP A 84 5.47 -26.51 -1.76
C ASP A 84 6.39 -27.61 -2.33
N THR A 85 6.52 -27.68 -3.65
CA THR A 85 7.30 -28.75 -4.32
C THR A 85 8.78 -28.43 -4.42
N ASP A 86 9.13 -27.17 -4.74
CA ASP A 86 10.52 -26.78 -5.03
C ASP A 86 11.00 -25.56 -4.24
N GLY A 87 10.15 -24.99 -3.38
CA GLY A 87 10.44 -23.79 -2.60
C GLY A 87 10.53 -22.50 -3.42
N SER A 88 10.20 -22.54 -4.71
CA SER A 88 10.17 -21.35 -5.55
C SER A 88 9.03 -20.41 -5.18
N TRP A 89 9.13 -19.15 -5.57
CA TRP A 89 8.08 -18.14 -5.38
C TRP A 89 7.76 -17.44 -6.71
N SER A 90 6.50 -16.98 -6.83
CA SER A 90 5.98 -16.49 -8.11
C SER A 90 6.31 -15.03 -8.39
N TYR A 91 6.52 -14.20 -7.35
CA TYR A 91 6.68 -12.76 -7.51
C TYR A 91 7.80 -12.22 -6.63
N ALA A 92 8.62 -11.38 -7.24
CA ALA A 92 9.63 -10.57 -6.56
C ALA A 92 9.77 -9.24 -7.32
N PRO A 93 10.19 -8.16 -6.66
CA PRO A 93 10.61 -6.96 -7.37
C PRO A 93 11.87 -7.26 -8.20
N SER A 94 12.06 -6.53 -9.30
CA SER A 94 13.36 -6.51 -9.95
C SER A 94 14.42 -5.96 -8.98
N PRO A 95 15.71 -6.32 -9.13
CA PRO A 95 16.78 -5.77 -8.30
C PRO A 95 16.81 -4.25 -8.31
N GLU A 96 16.57 -3.63 -9.45
CA GLU A 96 16.49 -2.18 -9.58
C GLU A 96 15.30 -1.59 -8.83
N CYS A 97 14.12 -2.18 -8.95
CA CYS A 97 12.93 -1.75 -8.20
C CYS A 97 13.17 -1.85 -6.68
N TYR A 98 13.79 -2.94 -6.23
CA TYR A 98 14.13 -3.11 -4.83
C TYR A 98 15.13 -2.05 -4.34
N ALA A 99 16.20 -1.80 -5.11
CA ALA A 99 17.20 -0.80 -4.76
C ALA A 99 16.59 0.61 -4.67
N ASN A 100 15.82 1.00 -5.66
CA ASN A 100 15.21 2.34 -5.71
C ASN A 100 14.17 2.57 -4.60
N LEU A 101 13.47 1.53 -4.16
CA LEU A 101 12.41 1.68 -3.15
C LEU A 101 12.91 1.54 -1.71
N PHE A 102 13.80 0.57 -1.44
CA PHE A 102 14.03 0.13 -0.07
C PHE A 102 15.48 0.27 0.42
N MET A 103 16.43 0.48 -0.47
CA MET A 103 17.79 0.76 -0.01
C MET A 103 17.91 2.18 0.54
N ASP A 104 18.83 2.34 1.48
CA ASP A 104 19.11 3.62 2.07
C ASP A 104 19.52 4.66 1.02
N ASP A 105 18.98 5.87 1.17
CA ASP A 105 19.31 7.02 0.33
C ASP A 105 19.56 8.25 1.20
N VAL A 106 20.84 8.54 1.41
CA VAL A 106 21.30 9.66 2.25
C VAL A 106 20.89 11.01 1.65
N SER A 107 20.76 11.10 0.32
CA SER A 107 20.44 12.37 -0.37
C SER A 107 19.03 12.88 -0.03
N ILE A 108 18.10 11.98 0.27
CA ILE A 108 16.74 12.29 0.68
C ILE A 108 16.45 11.84 2.13
N LYS A 109 17.48 11.58 2.91
CA LYS A 109 17.37 11.18 4.31
C LYS A 109 16.42 10.00 4.54
N ARG A 110 16.57 8.97 3.72
CA ARG A 110 15.82 7.73 3.83
C ARG A 110 16.76 6.63 4.33
N ILE A 111 16.85 6.50 5.65
CA ILE A 111 17.81 5.61 6.30
C ILE A 111 17.09 4.60 7.20
N ASN A 112 17.47 3.33 7.07
CA ASN A 112 16.96 2.22 7.86
C ASN A 112 15.42 2.10 7.81
N ASP A 113 14.86 1.93 6.62
CA ASP A 113 13.41 1.70 6.46
C ASP A 113 12.99 0.40 7.14
N ILE A 114 12.19 0.49 8.19
CA ILE A 114 11.68 -0.67 8.94
C ILE A 114 10.90 -1.66 8.07
N ARG A 115 10.32 -1.19 6.95
CA ARG A 115 9.51 -1.98 6.05
C ARG A 115 10.34 -2.90 5.16
N GLN A 116 11.61 -2.55 4.90
CA GLN A 116 12.52 -3.38 4.10
C GLN A 116 12.65 -4.78 4.70
N TRP A 117 13.06 -4.84 5.98
CA TRP A 117 13.23 -6.10 6.68
C TRP A 117 11.92 -6.87 6.85
N ALA A 118 10.82 -6.18 7.06
CA ALA A 118 9.51 -6.77 7.29
C ALA A 118 8.83 -7.27 6.00
N THR A 119 9.23 -6.75 4.85
CA THR A 119 8.63 -7.07 3.54
C THR A 119 9.41 -8.12 2.78
N PHE A 120 10.73 -8.14 2.93
CA PHE A 120 11.61 -8.99 2.11
C PHE A 120 12.48 -9.93 2.92
N HIS A 121 12.71 -11.12 2.36
CA HIS A 121 13.60 -12.09 2.95
C HIS A 121 15.06 -11.61 2.87
N GLN A 122 15.82 -11.77 3.96
CA GLN A 122 17.15 -11.17 4.05
C GLN A 122 18.21 -11.88 3.19
N THR A 123 18.04 -13.15 2.93
CA THR A 123 19.03 -13.98 2.20
C THR A 123 18.52 -14.51 0.87
N GLU A 124 17.24 -14.53 0.63
CA GLU A 124 16.64 -14.99 -0.62
C GLU A 124 16.22 -13.76 -1.43
N ALA A 125 16.96 -13.48 -2.46
CA ALA A 125 16.91 -12.25 -3.24
C ALA A 125 15.48 -11.75 -3.48
N ASN A 126 15.08 -10.72 -2.71
CA ASN A 126 13.85 -9.98 -2.87
C ASN A 126 12.54 -10.78 -2.70
N ARG A 127 12.58 -12.01 -2.15
CA ARG A 127 11.36 -12.77 -1.86
C ARG A 127 10.49 -11.99 -0.88
N ILE A 128 9.22 -11.82 -1.24
CA ILE A 128 8.25 -11.11 -0.41
C ILE A 128 7.80 -12.02 0.74
N ILE A 129 7.98 -11.54 1.98
CA ILE A 129 7.60 -12.26 3.21
C ILE A 129 6.60 -11.47 4.06
N LYS A 130 6.02 -10.41 3.52
CA LYS A 130 5.11 -9.52 4.24
C LYS A 130 3.89 -10.24 4.81
N PHE A 131 3.42 -11.27 4.13
CA PHE A 131 2.21 -12.00 4.48
C PHE A 131 2.52 -13.39 5.05
N SER A 132 1.65 -13.88 5.92
CA SER A 132 1.85 -15.13 6.66
C SER A 132 1.42 -16.37 5.89
N ASN A 133 1.95 -16.63 4.70
CA ASN A 133 1.63 -17.83 3.93
C ASN A 133 2.86 -18.75 3.77
N GLY A 134 3.48 -19.12 4.87
CA GLY A 134 4.63 -20.02 4.92
C GLY A 134 6.00 -19.37 4.92
N THR A 135 6.05 -18.09 4.72
CA THR A 135 7.32 -17.40 4.47
C THR A 135 7.63 -16.29 5.45
N HIS A 136 6.65 -15.90 6.27
CA HIS A 136 6.82 -14.82 7.23
C HIS A 136 7.81 -15.23 8.33
N GLN A 137 8.77 -14.35 8.67
CA GLN A 137 9.82 -14.64 9.66
C GLN A 137 9.26 -14.93 11.06
N LEU A 138 8.08 -14.40 11.38
CA LEU A 138 7.40 -14.61 12.65
C LEU A 138 6.38 -15.76 12.61
N ALA A 139 6.18 -16.41 11.46
CA ALA A 139 5.27 -17.53 11.36
C ALA A 139 5.84 -18.72 12.14
N VAL A 140 5.22 -19.02 13.25
CA VAL A 140 5.54 -20.17 14.12
C VAL A 140 4.52 -21.27 13.80
N ASN A 141 4.99 -22.50 13.60
CA ASN A 141 4.16 -23.71 13.51
C ASN A 141 3.32 -23.92 12.24
N ASN A 142 3.82 -23.63 11.06
CA ASN A 142 3.08 -23.93 9.82
C ASN A 142 1.64 -23.35 9.74
N ASP A 143 1.31 -22.36 10.55
CA ASP A 143 -0.01 -21.68 10.56
C ASP A 143 -0.14 -20.55 9.53
N TYR A 144 0.66 -20.61 8.52
CA TYR A 144 0.85 -19.59 7.50
C TYR A 144 -0.22 -19.54 6.43
N LEU A 145 -1.14 -20.45 6.44
CA LEU A 145 -2.25 -20.43 5.47
C LEU A 145 -3.35 -19.41 5.82
N HIS A 146 -3.22 -18.74 6.98
CA HIS A 146 -4.23 -17.83 7.52
C HIS A 146 -3.75 -16.38 7.52
N THR A 147 -3.49 -15.83 6.35
CA THR A 147 -3.20 -14.39 6.25
C THR A 147 -4.50 -13.59 6.39
N PRO A 148 -4.60 -12.66 7.37
CA PRO A 148 -5.76 -11.78 7.43
C PRO A 148 -5.77 -10.85 6.22
N VAL A 149 -6.96 -10.51 5.75
CA VAL A 149 -7.14 -9.46 4.73
C VAL A 149 -7.20 -8.12 5.47
N VAL A 150 -6.10 -7.40 5.52
CA VAL A 150 -6.07 -6.05 6.11
C VAL A 150 -6.62 -5.07 5.07
N VAL A 151 -7.82 -4.53 5.33
CA VAL A 151 -8.52 -3.65 4.39
C VAL A 151 -8.09 -2.20 4.56
N SER A 152 -7.91 -1.74 5.81
CA SER A 152 -7.47 -0.38 6.10
C SER A 152 -6.59 -0.33 7.33
N ARG A 153 -5.55 0.50 7.27
CA ARG A 153 -4.55 0.73 8.32
C ARG A 153 -4.42 2.21 8.61
N ILE A 154 -4.00 2.54 9.84
CA ILE A 154 -3.79 3.93 10.26
C ILE A 154 -2.74 4.64 9.38
N ALA A 155 -1.75 3.92 8.89
CA ALA A 155 -0.74 4.42 7.95
C ALA A 155 -1.38 5.08 6.72
N GLU A 156 -2.45 4.49 6.18
CA GLU A 156 -3.17 5.07 5.05
C GLU A 156 -3.81 6.40 5.40
N MET A 157 -4.31 6.56 6.62
CA MET A 157 -4.92 7.82 7.07
C MET A 157 -3.90 8.94 7.16
N TYR A 158 -2.68 8.66 7.60
CA TYR A 158 -1.58 9.64 7.56
C TYR A 158 -1.27 10.08 6.13
N LEU A 159 -1.12 9.13 5.22
CA LEU A 159 -0.77 9.42 3.82
C LEU A 159 -1.92 10.11 3.07
N ILE A 160 -3.17 9.72 3.31
CA ILE A 160 -4.35 10.41 2.75
C ILE A 160 -4.42 11.85 3.26
N LYS A 161 -4.28 12.06 4.56
CA LYS A 161 -4.36 13.40 5.15
C LYS A 161 -3.24 14.30 4.62
N ALA A 162 -2.00 13.80 4.60
CA ALA A 162 -0.87 14.56 4.09
C ALA A 162 -1.07 14.95 2.63
N GLU A 163 -1.42 13.99 1.78
CA GLU A 163 -1.66 14.24 0.34
C GLU A 163 -2.79 15.24 0.11
N ALA A 164 -3.92 15.04 0.78
CA ALA A 164 -5.11 15.87 0.60
C ALA A 164 -4.93 17.33 1.08
N LEU A 165 -4.08 17.55 2.08
CA LEU A 165 -3.75 18.89 2.57
C LEU A 165 -2.68 19.62 1.72
N GLY A 166 -1.93 18.89 0.89
CA GLY A 166 -0.79 19.41 0.15
C GLY A 166 0.44 19.69 1.02
N LYS A 167 1.55 20.08 0.39
CA LYS A 167 2.86 20.12 1.07
C LYS A 167 2.90 21.07 2.27
N ASP A 168 2.28 22.24 2.18
CA ASP A 168 2.39 23.24 3.25
C ASP A 168 1.64 22.82 4.51
N ALA A 169 0.40 22.38 4.38
CA ALA A 169 -0.42 21.96 5.52
C ALA A 169 -0.27 20.46 5.87
N GLY A 170 0.19 19.66 4.92
CA GLY A 170 0.38 18.21 5.10
C GLY A 170 1.76 17.80 5.59
N ALA A 171 2.76 18.70 5.53
CA ALA A 171 4.15 18.38 5.87
C ALA A 171 4.32 17.79 7.28
N SER A 172 3.67 18.37 8.28
CA SER A 172 3.74 17.85 9.66
C SER A 172 3.15 16.44 9.79
N THR A 173 2.06 16.17 9.08
CA THR A 173 1.43 14.84 9.05
C THR A 173 2.34 13.83 8.35
N LEU A 174 2.96 14.20 7.23
CA LEU A 174 3.90 13.35 6.54
C LEU A 174 5.15 13.09 7.36
N HIS A 175 5.76 14.15 7.95
CA HIS A 175 6.92 14.00 8.81
C HIS A 175 6.65 13.06 10.00
N ALA A 176 5.49 13.19 10.66
CA ALA A 176 5.08 12.29 11.74
C ALA A 176 4.98 10.83 11.29
N PHE A 177 4.54 10.58 10.06
CA PHE A 177 4.53 9.26 9.46
C PHE A 177 5.95 8.77 9.16
N LEU A 178 6.76 9.56 8.46
CA LEU A 178 8.12 9.20 8.06
C LEU A 178 9.00 8.88 9.27
N SER A 179 8.88 9.65 10.35
CA SER A 179 9.62 9.43 11.61
C SER A 179 9.28 8.11 12.30
N LYS A 180 8.23 7.41 11.89
CA LYS A 180 7.89 6.06 12.35
C LYS A 180 8.39 4.96 11.40
N ARG A 181 8.87 5.34 10.24
CA ARG A 181 9.32 4.40 9.21
C ARG A 181 10.83 4.41 9.01
N TYR A 182 11.51 5.52 9.35
CA TYR A 182 12.94 5.74 9.13
C TYR A 182 13.63 6.20 10.39
N ASP A 183 14.91 5.87 10.54
CA ASP A 183 15.77 6.41 11.59
C ASP A 183 16.11 7.88 11.29
N GLU A 184 16.36 8.21 10.01
CA GLU A 184 16.52 9.57 9.54
C GLU A 184 15.55 9.86 8.40
N THR A 185 14.91 11.03 8.44
CA THR A 185 13.96 11.47 7.43
C THR A 185 13.96 12.99 7.27
N LEU A 186 13.31 13.45 6.19
CA LEU A 186 13.13 14.88 5.94
C LEU A 186 12.37 15.55 7.09
N SER A 187 12.85 16.72 7.52
CA SER A 187 12.14 17.62 8.44
C SER A 187 10.90 18.23 7.76
N GLU A 188 10.03 18.82 8.57
CA GLU A 188 8.85 19.52 8.05
C GLU A 188 9.23 20.67 7.11
N ASP A 189 10.28 21.41 7.40
CA ASP A 189 10.71 22.55 6.58
C ASP A 189 11.33 22.07 5.26
N GLU A 190 12.09 20.97 5.24
CA GLU A 190 12.60 20.36 4.02
C GLU A 190 11.45 19.83 3.15
N ILE A 191 10.42 19.24 3.75
CA ILE A 191 9.22 18.79 3.04
C ILE A 191 8.50 19.99 2.39
N LYS A 192 8.30 21.08 3.12
CA LYS A 192 7.67 22.31 2.58
C LYS A 192 8.47 22.94 1.45
N ALA A 193 9.79 22.79 1.48
CA ALA A 193 10.68 23.33 0.45
C ALA A 193 10.67 22.54 -0.87
N LEU A 194 10.08 21.35 -0.92
CA LEU A 194 9.98 20.54 -2.14
C LEU A 194 9.20 21.28 -3.23
N SER A 195 9.51 21.00 -4.51
CA SER A 195 8.62 21.36 -5.58
C SER A 195 7.30 20.59 -5.50
N ASP A 196 6.25 21.04 -6.18
CA ASP A 196 4.97 20.30 -6.20
C ASP A 196 5.12 18.93 -6.84
N ARG A 197 6.04 18.79 -7.79
CA ARG A 197 6.36 17.50 -8.40
C ARG A 197 7.06 16.57 -7.42
N ASP A 198 8.10 17.04 -6.74
CA ASP A 198 8.85 16.23 -5.78
C ASP A 198 7.98 15.82 -4.58
N TRP A 199 7.08 16.71 -4.13
CA TRP A 199 6.07 16.39 -3.14
C TRP A 199 5.17 15.24 -3.59
N GLN A 200 4.65 15.32 -4.82
CA GLN A 200 3.80 14.26 -5.37
C GLN A 200 4.57 12.94 -5.50
N ASP A 201 5.82 13.00 -5.96
CA ASP A 201 6.69 11.83 -6.07
C ASP A 201 6.95 11.22 -4.70
N LEU A 202 7.28 12.02 -3.69
CA LEU A 202 7.49 11.56 -2.32
C LEU A 202 6.25 10.84 -1.76
N ILE A 203 5.07 11.43 -1.89
CA ILE A 203 3.81 10.80 -1.43
C ILE A 203 3.56 9.47 -2.14
N LEU A 204 3.69 9.43 -3.47
CA LEU A 204 3.43 8.22 -4.26
C LEU A 204 4.45 7.11 -3.98
N ASP A 205 5.69 7.47 -3.71
CA ASP A 205 6.74 6.53 -3.36
C ASP A 205 6.56 5.99 -1.94
N GLU A 206 6.18 6.85 -0.98
CA GLU A 206 5.85 6.39 0.37
C GLU A 206 4.64 5.47 0.37
N ARG A 207 3.61 5.79 -0.40
CA ARG A 207 2.46 4.89 -0.59
C ARG A 207 2.88 3.57 -1.24
N ARG A 208 3.79 3.60 -2.22
CA ARG A 208 4.31 2.39 -2.87
C ARG A 208 5.08 1.50 -1.88
N ARG A 209 5.92 2.08 -1.02
CA ARG A 209 6.65 1.34 0.04
C ARG A 209 5.70 0.76 1.07
N GLU A 210 4.81 1.59 1.59
CA GLU A 210 3.89 1.23 2.66
C GLU A 210 2.94 0.10 2.25
N PHE A 211 2.37 0.21 1.06
CA PHE A 211 1.38 -0.72 0.52
C PHE A 211 1.96 -1.69 -0.50
N TYR A 212 3.29 -1.94 -0.43
CA TYR A 212 3.93 -2.88 -1.33
C TYR A 212 3.25 -4.26 -1.23
N ALA A 213 2.87 -4.82 -2.38
CA ALA A 213 2.10 -6.06 -2.52
C ALA A 213 0.67 -6.06 -1.90
N GLU A 214 0.14 -4.91 -1.47
CA GLU A 214 -1.26 -4.77 -0.99
C GLU A 214 -2.24 -4.33 -2.09
N GLY A 215 -1.80 -4.23 -3.35
CA GLY A 215 -2.66 -3.92 -4.50
C GLY A 215 -3.00 -2.45 -4.71
N MET A 216 -2.37 -1.51 -3.98
CA MET A 216 -2.72 -0.08 -4.03
C MET A 216 -2.06 0.68 -5.19
N ARG A 217 -0.89 0.24 -5.68
CA ARG A 217 -0.06 1.00 -6.64
C ARG A 217 -0.78 1.34 -7.94
N TRP A 218 -1.48 0.38 -8.53
CA TRP A 218 -2.22 0.58 -9.76
C TRP A 218 -3.26 1.70 -9.63
N GLN A 219 -4.00 1.69 -8.52
CA GLN A 219 -5.02 2.68 -8.25
C GLN A 219 -4.43 4.06 -8.01
N ASP A 220 -3.29 4.16 -7.32
CA ASP A 220 -2.59 5.42 -7.10
C ASP A 220 -2.13 6.04 -8.42
N ILE A 221 -1.51 5.26 -9.31
CA ILE A 221 -1.09 5.74 -10.63
C ILE A 221 -2.28 6.20 -11.47
N LYS A 222 -3.36 5.41 -11.45
CA LYS A 222 -4.56 5.72 -12.24
C LYS A 222 -5.26 7.00 -11.80
N ARG A 223 -5.47 7.20 -10.49
CA ARG A 223 -6.13 8.40 -9.96
C ARG A 223 -5.30 9.68 -10.12
N THR A 224 -3.97 9.56 -10.04
CA THR A 224 -3.05 10.70 -10.20
C THR A 224 -2.61 10.93 -11.66
N LYS A 225 -3.00 10.04 -12.57
CA LYS A 225 -2.60 10.02 -13.98
C LYS A 225 -1.07 10.02 -14.19
N ARG A 226 -0.32 9.49 -13.21
CA ARG A 226 1.13 9.38 -13.25
C ARG A 226 1.56 8.15 -14.04
N TYR A 227 1.11 8.06 -15.28
CA TYR A 227 1.40 6.94 -16.18
C TYR A 227 2.88 6.83 -16.55
N ASP A 228 3.61 7.95 -16.41
CA ASP A 228 5.07 8.01 -16.51
C ASP A 228 5.80 7.08 -15.52
N LEU A 229 5.17 6.70 -14.42
CA LEU A 229 5.71 5.77 -13.43
C LEU A 229 5.57 4.28 -13.82
N LEU A 230 5.02 4.00 -15.00
CA LEU A 230 4.86 2.65 -15.56
C LEU A 230 5.58 2.57 -16.92
N GLU A 231 6.88 2.31 -16.91
CA GLU A 231 7.71 2.19 -18.11
C GLU A 231 7.14 1.16 -19.10
N THR A 232 6.52 0.09 -18.61
CA THR A 232 5.90 -0.96 -19.44
C THR A 232 4.76 -0.47 -20.31
N LEU A 233 4.18 0.70 -20.02
CA LEU A 233 3.14 1.29 -20.88
C LEU A 233 3.72 1.82 -22.18
N ASP A 234 4.95 2.30 -22.19
CA ASP A 234 5.61 2.84 -23.39
C ASP A 234 4.71 3.85 -24.13
N GLY A 235 4.12 4.78 -23.39
CA GLY A 235 3.17 5.78 -23.90
C GLY A 235 1.75 5.27 -24.19
N ARG A 236 1.51 3.98 -24.12
CA ARG A 236 0.19 3.33 -24.41
C ARG A 236 -0.74 3.46 -23.21
N THR A 237 -1.18 4.66 -22.89
CA THR A 237 -2.00 4.94 -21.70
C THR A 237 -3.36 4.23 -21.72
N TYR A 238 -3.85 3.82 -22.90
CA TYR A 238 -5.08 3.03 -23.01
C TYR A 238 -5.00 1.70 -22.26
N LEU A 239 -3.80 1.11 -22.10
CA LEU A 239 -3.60 -0.12 -21.33
C LEU A 239 -3.94 0.01 -19.83
N MET A 240 -4.18 1.23 -19.35
CA MET A 240 -4.73 1.47 -18.00
C MET A 240 -6.20 1.06 -17.86
N TYR A 241 -6.86 0.73 -18.95
CA TYR A 241 -8.24 0.26 -18.99
C TYR A 241 -8.26 -1.11 -19.66
N TYR A 242 -9.12 -2.00 -19.20
CA TYR A 242 -9.33 -3.27 -19.88
C TYR A 242 -10.18 -3.08 -21.14
N PRO A 243 -9.94 -3.85 -22.21
CA PRO A 243 -10.86 -3.87 -23.33
C PRO A 243 -12.22 -4.40 -22.88
N ILE A 244 -13.29 -3.91 -23.50
CA ILE A 244 -14.61 -4.51 -23.35
C ILE A 244 -14.57 -5.86 -24.07
N PRO A 245 -15.02 -6.97 -23.42
CA PRO A 245 -15.04 -8.27 -24.07
C PRO A 245 -15.80 -8.24 -25.41
N GLN A 246 -15.25 -8.85 -26.43
CA GLN A 246 -15.85 -8.81 -27.76
C GLN A 246 -17.27 -9.38 -27.78
N ASP A 247 -17.52 -10.43 -27.02
CA ASP A 247 -18.85 -11.05 -26.91
C ASP A 247 -19.91 -10.05 -26.39
N GLU A 248 -19.54 -9.15 -25.47
CA GLU A 248 -20.47 -8.10 -24.98
C GLU A 248 -20.78 -7.08 -26.08
N ILE A 249 -19.78 -6.71 -26.88
CA ILE A 249 -19.96 -5.80 -28.02
C ILE A 249 -20.83 -6.45 -29.09
N ASP A 250 -20.63 -7.73 -29.36
CA ASP A 250 -21.38 -8.45 -30.40
C ASP A 250 -22.84 -8.65 -30.00
N ILE A 251 -23.14 -8.84 -28.70
CA ILE A 251 -24.50 -8.98 -28.18
C ILE A 251 -25.24 -7.64 -28.17
N ALA A 252 -24.61 -6.58 -27.64
CA ALA A 252 -25.26 -5.30 -27.42
C ALA A 252 -25.17 -4.35 -28.63
N GLY A 253 -24.23 -4.61 -29.55
CA GLY A 253 -23.92 -3.76 -30.70
C GLY A 253 -22.91 -2.65 -30.38
N LYS A 254 -22.08 -2.33 -31.37
CA LYS A 254 -20.99 -1.34 -31.22
C LYS A 254 -21.45 0.07 -30.89
N GLU A 255 -22.69 0.43 -31.20
CA GLU A 255 -23.25 1.74 -30.85
C GLU A 255 -23.59 1.86 -29.37
N ALA A 256 -24.05 0.75 -28.75
CA ALA A 256 -24.39 0.70 -27.33
C ALA A 256 -23.15 0.54 -26.43
N TYR A 257 -22.18 -0.28 -26.88
CA TYR A 257 -20.92 -0.56 -26.20
C TYR A 257 -19.74 -0.37 -27.15
N PRO A 258 -19.31 0.88 -27.40
CA PRO A 258 -18.10 1.14 -28.16
C PRO A 258 -16.88 0.62 -27.39
N GLN A 259 -15.93 0.03 -28.09
CA GLN A 259 -14.67 -0.40 -27.49
C GLN A 259 -13.92 0.80 -26.89
N ASN A 260 -13.18 0.56 -25.83
CA ASN A 260 -12.29 1.58 -25.26
C ASN A 260 -11.26 2.00 -26.31
N GLU A 261 -10.92 3.31 -26.31
CA GLU A 261 -9.95 3.87 -27.24
C GLU A 261 -8.62 3.10 -27.16
N GLY A 262 -8.05 2.74 -28.29
CA GLY A 262 -6.77 2.05 -28.39
C GLY A 262 -6.86 0.53 -28.56
N TYR A 263 -8.07 -0.07 -28.45
CA TYR A 263 -8.32 -1.49 -28.67
C TYR A 263 -9.06 -1.76 -29.97
#